data_4cbb625913677031e004f18fbe0312e4
#
_entry.id   4cbb625913677031e004f18fbe0312e4
#
_cell.length_a   1.000
_cell.length_b   1.000
_cell.length_c   1.000
_cell.angle_alpha   90.00
_cell.angle_beta   90.00
_cell.angle_gamma   90.00
#
_symmetry.space_group_name_H-M   'P 1'
#
loop_
_entity.id
_entity.type
_entity.pdbx_description
1 polymer ?
#
loop_
_entity_poly.entity_id
_entity_poly.type
_entity_poly.pdbx_seq_one_letter_code
_entity_poly.pdbx_strand_id
1 'polypeptide(L)'
;MYSLRGIINHYHPISEASFQKLEELTVMVEMSKRTIVFDAKQYESNFYFIAKGSARVYVIDDEGNEVSYILFLEKDYLLSFDGYLHQKPSYEYIELLEDAVLYQLDIEVLKRLYQTDLELANLGRVLADQFAYATEQRFIDRLTLSATARYKKLLKNHPEIIQRIPLKYIASYLGITQVSLSRIRSKI
;
A
#
# COMPACT_ATOMS: atom_id res chain seq x y z
N MET A 1 -2.29 -15.88 -5.32
CA MET A 1 -1.04 -15.16 -5.64
C MET A 1 -1.15 -14.63 -7.06
N TYR A 2 -0.86 -13.35 -7.27
CA TYR A 2 -0.85 -12.72 -8.59
C TYR A 2 0.56 -12.75 -9.18
N SER A 3 0.67 -12.93 -10.52
CA SER A 3 1.94 -12.78 -11.22
C SER A 3 2.30 -11.29 -11.35
N LEU A 4 3.60 -10.98 -11.50
CA LEU A 4 4.05 -9.61 -11.73
C LEU A 4 3.34 -8.99 -12.95
N ARG A 5 3.25 -9.72 -14.07
CA ARG A 5 2.51 -9.27 -15.25
C ARG A 5 1.03 -8.99 -14.96
N GLY A 6 0.38 -9.82 -14.14
CA GLY A 6 -1.02 -9.61 -13.75
C GLY A 6 -1.22 -8.35 -12.92
N ILE A 7 -0.23 -7.99 -12.07
CA ILE A 7 -0.23 -6.76 -11.29
C ILE A 7 -0.01 -5.56 -12.21
N ILE A 8 1.00 -5.61 -13.08
CA ILE A 8 1.30 -4.52 -14.02
C ILE A 8 0.09 -4.23 -14.93
N ASN A 9 -0.50 -5.27 -15.52
CA ASN A 9 -1.68 -5.14 -16.40
C ASN A 9 -2.92 -4.61 -15.68
N HIS A 10 -2.99 -4.75 -14.36
CA HIS A 10 -4.07 -4.15 -13.57
C HIS A 10 -4.00 -2.62 -13.57
N TYR A 11 -2.80 -2.05 -13.59
CA TYR A 11 -2.59 -0.61 -13.62
C TYR A 11 -2.51 -0.07 -15.04
N HIS A 12 -1.59 -0.59 -15.83
CA HIS A 12 -1.34 -0.14 -17.19
C HIS A 12 -0.62 -1.23 -17.99
N PRO A 13 -1.23 -1.76 -19.07
CA PRO A 13 -0.56 -2.73 -19.92
C PRO A 13 0.67 -2.10 -20.59
N ILE A 14 1.76 -2.86 -20.64
CA ILE A 14 3.02 -2.49 -21.30
C ILE A 14 3.42 -3.57 -22.29
N SER A 15 4.30 -3.23 -23.24
CA SER A 15 4.83 -4.18 -24.24
C SER A 15 5.63 -5.31 -23.58
N GLU A 16 5.80 -6.41 -24.32
CA GLU A 16 6.63 -7.54 -23.87
C GLU A 16 8.08 -7.09 -23.60
N ALA A 17 8.64 -6.22 -24.43
CA ALA A 17 10.01 -5.74 -24.27
C ALA A 17 10.20 -4.93 -22.96
N SER A 18 9.26 -4.03 -22.66
CA SER A 18 9.31 -3.25 -21.41
C SER A 18 9.05 -4.13 -20.18
N PHE A 19 8.17 -5.14 -20.32
CA PHE A 19 7.91 -6.08 -19.22
C PHE A 19 9.15 -6.92 -18.91
N GLN A 20 9.84 -7.47 -19.90
CA GLN A 20 11.05 -8.28 -19.70
C GLN A 20 12.13 -7.49 -18.97
N LYS A 21 12.36 -6.21 -19.33
CA LYS A 21 13.30 -5.34 -18.60
C LYS A 21 12.94 -5.18 -17.12
N LEU A 22 11.64 -5.03 -16.81
CA LEU A 22 11.18 -4.92 -15.44
C LEU A 22 11.33 -6.25 -14.69
N GLU A 23 10.94 -7.36 -15.32
CA GLU A 23 10.97 -8.70 -14.74
C GLU A 23 12.38 -9.16 -14.39
N GLU A 24 13.36 -8.94 -15.29
CA GLU A 24 14.77 -9.30 -15.07
C GLU A 24 15.41 -8.62 -13.86
N LEU A 25 14.89 -7.43 -13.48
CA LEU A 25 15.41 -6.62 -12.38
C LEU A 25 14.55 -6.76 -11.11
N THR A 26 13.50 -7.57 -11.17
CA THR A 26 12.57 -7.77 -10.06
C THR A 26 12.82 -9.13 -9.40
N VAL A 27 12.93 -9.13 -8.08
CA VAL A 27 13.14 -10.36 -7.29
C VAL A 27 11.86 -10.70 -6.52
N MET A 28 11.43 -11.94 -6.58
CA MET A 28 10.34 -12.43 -5.72
C MET A 28 10.89 -12.79 -4.36
N VAL A 29 10.30 -12.22 -3.29
CA VAL A 29 10.68 -12.46 -1.90
C VAL A 29 9.48 -12.89 -1.07
N GLU A 30 9.70 -13.80 -0.13
CA GLU A 30 8.72 -14.21 0.86
C GLU A 30 9.06 -13.61 2.21
N MET A 31 8.08 -13.03 2.87
CA MET A 31 8.24 -12.39 4.17
C MET A 31 7.13 -12.83 5.12
N SER A 32 7.49 -13.04 6.39
CA SER A 32 6.54 -13.48 7.41
C SER A 32 5.63 -12.35 7.86
N LYS A 33 4.45 -12.70 8.32
CA LYS A 33 3.55 -11.81 9.07
C LYS A 33 4.29 -11.04 10.16
N ARG A 34 3.95 -9.77 10.35
CA ARG A 34 4.56 -8.82 11.29
C ARG A 34 5.97 -8.34 10.90
N THR A 35 6.49 -8.71 9.74
CA THR A 35 7.70 -8.07 9.23
C THR A 35 7.43 -6.59 9.01
N ILE A 36 8.30 -5.74 9.54
CA ILE A 36 8.34 -4.32 9.22
C ILE A 36 9.16 -4.20 7.93
N VAL A 37 8.49 -3.93 6.82
CA VAL A 37 9.13 -3.79 5.50
C VAL A 37 9.79 -2.42 5.38
N PHE A 38 9.17 -1.39 5.97
CA PHE A 38 9.73 -0.03 6.06
C PHE A 38 9.71 0.41 7.51
N ASP A 39 10.88 0.70 8.06
CA ASP A 39 11.06 1.21 9.41
C ASP A 39 11.29 2.74 9.34
N ALA A 40 10.51 3.51 10.09
CA ALA A 40 10.63 4.97 10.16
C ALA A 40 12.03 5.49 10.55
N LYS A 41 12.88 4.65 11.13
CA LYS A 41 14.25 5.01 11.56
C LYS A 41 15.31 4.67 10.53
N GLN A 42 14.95 3.99 9.45
CA GLN A 42 15.88 3.47 8.46
C GLN A 42 15.48 3.94 7.06
N TYR A 43 16.50 4.23 6.24
CA TYR A 43 16.30 4.42 4.82
C TYR A 43 16.12 3.06 4.15
N GLU A 44 15.00 2.89 3.46
CA GLU A 44 14.71 1.70 2.65
C GLU A 44 14.74 2.09 1.18
N SER A 45 15.57 1.40 0.41
CA SER A 45 15.80 1.68 -1.02
C SER A 45 14.97 0.80 -1.95
N ASN A 46 14.01 0.04 -1.43
CA ASN A 46 13.23 -0.88 -2.24
C ASN A 46 11.79 -0.39 -2.47
N PHE A 47 11.28 -0.80 -3.61
CA PHE A 47 9.88 -0.75 -4.02
C PHE A 47 9.35 -2.18 -4.08
N TYR A 48 8.11 -2.40 -3.66
CA TYR A 48 7.51 -3.74 -3.68
C TYR A 48 6.12 -3.72 -4.29
N PHE A 49 5.77 -4.71 -5.13
CA PHE A 49 4.38 -5.06 -5.42
C PHE A 49 3.95 -6.24 -4.55
N ILE A 50 2.70 -6.22 -4.07
CA ILE A 50 2.14 -7.31 -3.26
C ILE A 50 1.54 -8.37 -4.19
N ALA A 51 2.20 -9.52 -4.32
CA ALA A 51 1.71 -10.68 -5.06
C ALA A 51 0.70 -11.50 -4.25
N LYS A 52 0.91 -11.57 -2.92
CA LYS A 52 0.05 -12.24 -1.95
C LYS A 52 0.26 -11.58 -0.59
N GLY A 53 -0.81 -11.44 0.17
CA GLY A 53 -0.76 -10.91 1.54
C GLY A 53 -1.42 -9.54 1.67
N SER A 54 -1.27 -8.94 2.83
CA SER A 54 -1.78 -7.62 3.15
C SER A 54 -0.79 -6.85 4.03
N ALA A 55 -0.86 -5.52 3.95
CA ALA A 55 0.01 -4.64 4.73
C ALA A 55 -0.77 -3.43 5.26
N ARG A 56 -0.18 -2.75 6.24
CA ARG A 56 -0.65 -1.45 6.72
C ARG A 56 0.48 -0.44 6.74
N VAL A 57 0.14 0.82 6.48
CA VAL A 57 0.99 1.96 6.83
C VAL A 57 0.46 2.56 8.11
N TYR A 58 1.37 2.83 9.05
CA TYR A 58 1.03 3.51 10.28
C TYR A 58 2.12 4.49 10.71
N VAL A 59 1.74 5.44 11.53
CA VAL A 59 2.62 6.38 12.22
C VAL A 59 2.43 6.24 13.72
N ILE A 60 3.37 6.73 14.50
CA ILE A 60 3.24 6.85 15.95
C ILE A 60 2.81 8.29 16.25
N ASP A 61 1.69 8.46 16.97
CA ASP A 61 1.22 9.77 17.40
C ASP A 61 2.00 10.30 18.64
N ASP A 62 1.70 11.52 19.06
CA ASP A 62 2.37 12.17 20.19
C ASP A 62 2.12 11.46 21.54
N GLU A 63 1.10 10.60 21.61
CA GLU A 63 0.78 9.78 22.78
C GLU A 63 1.45 8.39 22.73
N GLY A 64 2.17 8.06 21.64
CA GLY A 64 2.82 6.79 21.43
C GLY A 64 1.93 5.69 20.84
N ASN A 65 0.73 6.04 20.34
CA ASN A 65 -0.18 5.07 19.75
C ASN A 65 0.11 4.88 18.26
N GLU A 66 -0.09 3.65 17.75
CA GLU A 66 -0.03 3.35 16.32
C GLU A 66 -1.31 3.82 15.61
N VAL A 67 -1.17 4.75 14.68
CA VAL A 67 -2.27 5.26 13.86
C VAL A 67 -2.13 4.73 12.43
N SER A 68 -2.89 3.69 12.09
CA SER A 68 -2.94 3.15 10.71
C SER A 68 -3.79 4.07 9.83
N TYR A 69 -3.26 4.43 8.66
CA TYR A 69 -3.96 5.33 7.74
C TYR A 69 -4.02 4.84 6.29
N ILE A 70 -3.27 3.77 5.93
CA ILE A 70 -3.40 3.03 4.67
C ILE A 70 -3.43 1.54 4.98
N LEU A 71 -4.28 0.82 4.23
CA LEU A 71 -4.36 -0.64 4.21
C LEU A 71 -4.16 -1.10 2.79
N PHE A 72 -3.27 -2.06 2.58
CA PHE A 72 -2.91 -2.62 1.29
C PHE A 72 -3.27 -4.10 1.20
N LEU A 73 -3.65 -4.51 0.00
CA LEU A 73 -3.92 -5.89 -0.39
C LEU A 73 -3.07 -6.29 -1.60
N GLU A 74 -3.35 -7.46 -2.15
CA GLU A 74 -2.72 -7.90 -3.40
C GLU A 74 -2.97 -6.91 -4.54
N LYS A 75 -2.00 -6.76 -5.39
CA LYS A 75 -1.82 -5.82 -6.49
C LYS A 75 -1.39 -4.41 -6.07
N ASP A 76 -1.62 -4.00 -4.80
CA ASP A 76 -1.06 -2.75 -4.32
C ASP A 76 0.48 -2.77 -4.31
N TYR A 77 1.08 -1.61 -4.10
CA TYR A 77 2.52 -1.46 -3.97
C TYR A 77 2.93 -0.76 -2.69
N LEU A 78 4.13 -1.07 -2.20
CA LEU A 78 4.72 -0.50 -1.00
C LEU A 78 5.90 0.38 -1.39
N LEU A 79 5.88 1.61 -0.94
CA LEU A 79 6.91 2.62 -1.19
C LEU A 79 6.95 3.61 -0.03
N SER A 80 8.15 3.97 0.42
CA SER A 80 8.36 5.16 1.25
C SER A 80 8.61 6.36 0.34
N PHE A 81 7.75 7.38 0.41
CA PHE A 81 7.94 8.60 -0.38
C PHE A 81 9.17 9.40 0.04
N ASP A 82 9.49 9.45 1.35
CA ASP A 82 10.74 10.06 1.82
C ASP A 82 11.97 9.33 1.31
N GLY A 83 11.93 7.99 1.30
CA GLY A 83 12.98 7.16 0.70
C GLY A 83 13.11 7.43 -0.80
N TYR A 84 12.00 7.38 -1.53
CA TYR A 84 11.98 7.56 -2.98
C TYR A 84 12.42 8.96 -3.43
N LEU A 85 11.89 10.02 -2.80
CA LEU A 85 12.12 11.41 -3.24
C LEU A 85 13.39 12.01 -2.64
N HIS A 86 13.73 11.66 -1.40
CA HIS A 86 14.72 12.37 -0.61
C HIS A 86 15.87 11.50 -0.09
N GLN A 87 15.82 10.17 -0.33
CA GLN A 87 16.84 9.22 0.13
C GLN A 87 17.10 9.31 1.64
N LYS A 88 16.05 9.46 2.42
CA LYS A 88 16.11 9.58 3.89
C LYS A 88 15.08 8.69 4.58
N PRO A 89 15.26 8.39 5.87
CA PRO A 89 14.23 7.72 6.66
C PRO A 89 12.89 8.46 6.63
N SER A 90 11.80 7.70 6.61
CA SER A 90 10.44 8.22 6.74
C SER A 90 10.04 8.32 8.22
N TYR A 91 8.88 8.89 8.49
CA TYR A 91 8.20 8.80 9.79
C TYR A 91 7.13 7.70 9.81
N GLU A 92 7.02 6.94 8.72
CA GLU A 92 6.02 5.89 8.50
C GLU A 92 6.62 4.51 8.68
N TYR A 93 5.79 3.60 9.19
CA TYR A 93 6.09 2.17 9.21
C TYR A 93 5.18 1.45 8.24
N ILE A 94 5.71 0.46 7.51
CA ILE A 94 4.92 -0.47 6.71
C ILE A 94 5.11 -1.88 7.28
N GLU A 95 4.02 -2.47 7.78
CA GLU A 95 3.98 -3.79 8.42
C GLU A 95 3.12 -4.75 7.63
N LEU A 96 3.62 -5.98 7.43
CA LEU A 96 2.87 -7.09 6.85
C LEU A 96 1.87 -7.65 7.88
N LEU A 97 0.62 -7.78 7.48
CA LEU A 97 -0.46 -8.30 8.32
C LEU A 97 -0.71 -9.81 8.14
N GLU A 98 -0.11 -10.39 7.10
CA GLU A 98 -0.14 -11.81 6.75
C GLU A 98 1.24 -12.23 6.22
N ASP A 99 1.49 -13.54 6.11
CA ASP A 99 2.64 -14.04 5.35
C ASP A 99 2.45 -13.61 3.89
N ALA A 100 3.47 -12.97 3.33
CA ALA A 100 3.37 -12.27 2.06
C ALA A 100 4.40 -12.77 1.05
N VAL A 101 4.03 -12.67 -0.22
CA VAL A 101 4.93 -12.79 -1.36
C VAL A 101 4.95 -11.43 -2.05
N LEU A 102 6.13 -10.86 -2.19
CA LEU A 102 6.35 -9.54 -2.75
C LEU A 102 7.27 -9.62 -3.97
N TYR A 103 7.06 -8.74 -4.93
CA TYR A 103 8.02 -8.47 -6.00
C TYR A 103 8.81 -7.23 -5.64
N GLN A 104 10.09 -7.42 -5.35
CA GLN A 104 11.03 -6.40 -4.91
C GLN A 104 11.83 -5.83 -6.08
N LEU A 105 11.97 -4.51 -6.12
CA LEU A 105 12.80 -3.78 -7.06
C LEU A 105 13.51 -2.62 -6.35
N ASP A 106 14.80 -2.46 -6.59
CA ASP A 106 15.55 -1.32 -6.07
C ASP A 106 15.07 0.01 -6.68
N ILE A 107 14.89 1.03 -5.85
CA ILE A 107 14.35 2.35 -6.26
C ILE A 107 15.26 3.04 -7.29
N GLU A 108 16.58 2.94 -7.15
CA GLU A 108 17.49 3.58 -8.11
C GLU A 108 17.50 2.85 -9.47
N VAL A 109 17.28 1.52 -9.44
CA VAL A 109 17.04 0.75 -10.66
C VAL A 109 15.73 1.18 -11.31
N LEU A 110 14.66 1.31 -10.53
CA LEU A 110 13.35 1.77 -11.01
C LEU A 110 13.44 3.17 -11.63
N LYS A 111 14.13 4.11 -11.00
CA LYS A 111 14.34 5.47 -11.53
C LYS A 111 15.09 5.45 -12.88
N ARG A 112 16.11 4.60 -13.02
CA ARG A 112 16.83 4.43 -14.30
C ARG A 112 15.92 3.87 -15.39
N LEU A 113 15.08 2.89 -15.07
CA LEU A 113 14.07 2.37 -16.00
C LEU A 113 13.14 3.47 -16.51
N TYR A 114 12.65 4.34 -15.61
CA TYR A 114 11.80 5.48 -16.00
C TYR A 114 12.48 6.49 -16.92
N GLN A 115 13.81 6.62 -16.85
CA GLN A 115 14.57 7.52 -17.72
C GLN A 115 14.80 6.92 -19.12
N THR A 116 14.77 5.61 -19.26
CA THR A 116 15.17 4.90 -20.49
C THR A 116 14.01 4.19 -21.20
N ASP A 117 12.86 4.08 -20.54
CA ASP A 117 11.68 3.38 -21.07
C ASP A 117 10.40 4.16 -20.78
N LEU A 118 9.80 4.69 -21.86
CA LEU A 118 8.62 5.55 -21.76
C LEU A 118 7.38 4.79 -21.25
N GLU A 119 7.24 3.50 -21.58
CA GLU A 119 6.10 2.70 -21.09
C GLU A 119 6.20 2.47 -19.60
N LEU A 120 7.40 2.21 -19.06
CA LEU A 120 7.65 2.07 -17.63
C LEU A 120 7.49 3.42 -16.90
N ALA A 121 7.96 4.52 -17.49
CA ALA A 121 7.71 5.85 -16.94
C ALA A 121 6.21 6.17 -16.86
N ASN A 122 5.45 5.80 -17.89
CA ASN A 122 4.00 6.00 -17.92
C ASN A 122 3.28 5.09 -16.90
N LEU A 123 3.73 3.85 -16.74
CA LEU A 123 3.26 2.99 -15.64
C LEU A 123 3.49 3.65 -14.27
N GLY A 124 4.69 4.18 -14.02
CA GLY A 124 5.01 4.90 -12.78
C GLY A 124 4.10 6.11 -12.56
N ARG A 125 3.82 6.88 -13.61
CA ARG A 125 2.86 7.99 -13.57
C ARG A 125 1.46 7.52 -13.20
N VAL A 126 0.97 6.43 -13.81
CA VAL A 126 -0.37 5.87 -13.50
C VAL A 126 -0.45 5.41 -12.05
N LEU A 127 0.60 4.75 -11.52
CA LEU A 127 0.67 4.38 -10.10
C LEU A 127 0.55 5.61 -9.19
N ALA A 128 1.31 6.67 -9.50
CA ALA A 128 1.30 7.91 -8.73
C ALA A 128 -0.06 8.63 -8.81
N ASP A 129 -0.67 8.73 -9.99
CA ASP A 129 -1.99 9.33 -10.20
C ASP A 129 -3.07 8.60 -9.40
N GLN A 130 -3.08 7.26 -9.43
CA GLN A 130 -4.05 6.46 -8.67
C GLN A 130 -3.85 6.61 -7.15
N PHE A 131 -2.61 6.63 -6.69
CA PHE A 131 -2.32 6.86 -5.27
C PHE A 131 -2.76 8.26 -4.81
N ALA A 132 -2.45 9.29 -5.59
CA ALA A 132 -2.85 10.67 -5.30
C ALA A 132 -4.39 10.79 -5.23
N TYR A 133 -5.09 10.25 -6.23
CA TYR A 133 -6.55 10.24 -6.25
C TYR A 133 -7.16 9.48 -5.06
N ALA A 134 -6.67 8.28 -4.76
CA ALA A 134 -7.17 7.50 -3.62
C ALA A 134 -6.92 8.20 -2.28
N THR A 135 -5.78 8.91 -2.16
CA THR A 135 -5.44 9.67 -0.96
C THR A 135 -6.34 10.89 -0.80
N GLU A 136 -6.58 11.65 -1.89
CA GLU A 136 -7.52 12.77 -1.90
C GLU A 136 -8.94 12.32 -1.53
N GLN A 137 -9.44 11.24 -2.13
CA GLN A 137 -10.76 10.70 -1.81
C GLN A 137 -10.90 10.31 -0.33
N ARG A 138 -9.89 9.67 0.25
CA ARG A 138 -9.88 9.34 1.69
C ARG A 138 -9.89 10.59 2.57
N PHE A 139 -9.13 11.61 2.19
CA PHE A 139 -9.10 12.89 2.89
C PHE A 139 -10.48 13.57 2.87
N ILE A 140 -11.10 13.67 1.71
CA ILE A 140 -12.46 14.23 1.54
C ILE A 140 -13.49 13.42 2.35
N ASP A 141 -13.45 12.08 2.27
CA ASP A 141 -14.34 11.20 3.03
C ASP A 141 -14.19 11.42 4.55
N ARG A 142 -12.98 11.67 5.02
CA ARG A 142 -12.71 11.93 6.44
C ARG A 142 -13.31 13.25 6.90
N LEU A 143 -13.32 14.26 6.04
CA LEU A 143 -13.90 15.59 6.31
C LEU A 143 -15.43 15.60 6.22
N THR A 144 -16.02 14.81 5.31
CA THR A 144 -17.43 14.98 4.91
C THR A 144 -18.35 13.84 5.36
N LEU A 145 -17.83 12.64 5.57
CA LEU A 145 -18.62 11.45 5.88
C LEU A 145 -18.56 11.08 7.37
N SER A 146 -19.70 10.63 7.91
CA SER A 146 -19.73 9.99 9.22
C SER A 146 -18.91 8.69 9.24
N ALA A 147 -18.45 8.25 10.42
CA ALA A 147 -17.75 6.98 10.59
C ALA A 147 -18.54 5.78 10.02
N THR A 148 -19.86 5.77 10.23
CA THR A 148 -20.75 4.73 9.68
C THR A 148 -20.75 4.76 8.14
N ALA A 149 -20.80 5.93 7.54
CA ALA A 149 -20.77 6.06 6.07
C ALA A 149 -19.41 5.61 5.51
N ARG A 150 -18.29 6.01 6.15
CA ARG A 150 -16.94 5.54 5.75
C ARG A 150 -16.83 4.01 5.85
N TYR A 151 -17.34 3.39 6.93
CA TYR A 151 -17.34 1.95 7.07
C TYR A 151 -18.18 1.25 5.99
N LYS A 152 -19.39 1.76 5.68
CA LYS A 152 -20.23 1.22 4.60
C LYS A 152 -19.56 1.33 3.23
N LYS A 153 -18.86 2.46 2.96
CA LYS A 153 -18.09 2.65 1.73
C LYS A 153 -16.95 1.65 1.64
N LEU A 154 -16.20 1.42 2.74
CA LEU A 154 -15.14 0.42 2.80
C LEU A 154 -15.68 -0.99 2.57
N LEU A 155 -16.77 -1.36 3.24
CA LEU A 155 -17.43 -2.68 3.08
C LEU A 155 -17.88 -2.93 1.65
N LYS A 156 -18.40 -1.90 0.97
CA LYS A 156 -18.87 -2.00 -0.41
C LYS A 156 -17.73 -2.14 -1.41
N ASN A 157 -16.66 -1.36 -1.24
CA ASN A 157 -15.59 -1.26 -2.22
C ASN A 157 -14.47 -2.28 -2.00
N HIS A 158 -14.23 -2.68 -0.74
CA HIS A 158 -13.14 -3.56 -0.33
C HIS A 158 -13.60 -4.55 0.75
N PRO A 159 -14.57 -5.44 0.45
CA PRO A 159 -15.11 -6.40 1.42
C PRO A 159 -14.01 -7.33 1.99
N GLU A 160 -12.97 -7.62 1.23
CA GLU A 160 -11.82 -8.44 1.63
C GLU A 160 -11.01 -7.81 2.78
N ILE A 161 -10.93 -6.49 2.88
CA ILE A 161 -10.30 -5.79 4.01
C ILE A 161 -10.99 -6.17 5.32
N ILE A 162 -12.33 -6.17 5.30
CA ILE A 162 -13.14 -6.46 6.50
C ILE A 162 -12.97 -7.92 6.96
N GLN A 163 -12.68 -8.83 6.03
CA GLN A 163 -12.53 -10.26 6.33
C GLN A 163 -11.13 -10.62 6.83
N ARG A 164 -10.10 -9.92 6.34
CA ARG A 164 -8.69 -10.32 6.52
C ARG A 164 -7.94 -9.45 7.51
N ILE A 165 -8.25 -8.16 7.58
CA ILE A 165 -7.50 -7.21 8.41
C ILE A 165 -8.10 -7.13 9.83
N PRO A 166 -7.27 -7.19 10.90
CA PRO A 166 -7.73 -7.08 12.27
C PRO A 166 -8.54 -5.81 12.53
N LEU A 167 -9.64 -5.96 13.26
CA LEU A 167 -10.61 -4.89 13.51
C LEU A 167 -9.99 -3.62 14.11
N LYS A 168 -8.94 -3.76 14.94
CA LYS A 168 -8.22 -2.62 15.53
C LYS A 168 -7.58 -1.72 14.45
N TYR A 169 -7.02 -2.31 13.38
CA TYR A 169 -6.40 -1.55 12.30
C TYR A 169 -7.43 -0.92 11.37
N ILE A 170 -8.56 -1.61 11.15
CA ILE A 170 -9.69 -1.03 10.41
C ILE A 170 -10.27 0.17 11.16
N ALA A 171 -10.44 0.06 12.49
CA ALA A 171 -10.92 1.17 13.31
C ALA A 171 -9.98 2.38 13.23
N SER A 172 -8.68 2.14 13.39
CA SER A 172 -7.64 3.17 13.27
C SER A 172 -7.67 3.84 11.88
N TYR A 173 -7.70 3.05 10.80
CA TYR A 173 -7.84 3.54 9.41
C TYR A 173 -9.08 4.43 9.22
N LEU A 174 -10.22 4.05 9.84
CA LEU A 174 -11.45 4.82 9.82
C LEU A 174 -11.44 6.03 10.78
N GLY A 175 -10.39 6.21 11.59
CA GLY A 175 -10.27 7.30 12.55
C GLY A 175 -11.26 7.20 13.71
N ILE A 176 -11.56 5.99 14.17
CA ILE A 176 -12.47 5.70 15.31
C ILE A 176 -11.89 4.64 16.23
N THR A 177 -12.46 4.51 17.44
CA THR A 177 -12.08 3.42 18.36
C THR A 177 -12.64 2.08 17.90
N GLN A 178 -11.98 0.98 18.29
CA GLN A 178 -12.46 -0.37 18.02
C GLN A 178 -13.87 -0.62 18.59
N VAL A 179 -14.17 -0.04 19.76
CA VAL A 179 -15.50 -0.11 20.38
C VAL A 179 -16.56 0.57 19.52
N SER A 180 -16.24 1.76 18.97
CA SER A 180 -17.12 2.48 18.05
C SER A 180 -17.38 1.67 16.78
N LEU A 181 -16.34 1.07 16.19
CA LEU A 181 -16.49 0.21 15.02
C LEU A 181 -17.33 -1.04 15.31
N SER A 182 -17.16 -1.68 16.47
CA SER A 182 -17.97 -2.82 16.89
C SER A 182 -19.47 -2.45 16.97
N ARG A 183 -19.78 -1.27 17.53
CA ARG A 183 -21.16 -0.75 17.59
C ARG A 183 -21.75 -0.43 16.21
N ILE A 184 -20.94 0.06 15.28
CA ILE A 184 -21.37 0.30 13.88
C ILE A 184 -21.71 -1.04 13.22
N ARG A 185 -20.86 -2.05 13.38
CA ARG A 185 -21.06 -3.38 12.79
C ARG A 185 -22.32 -4.07 13.29
N SER A 186 -22.67 -3.92 14.56
CA SER A 186 -23.88 -4.54 15.14
C SER A 186 -25.19 -3.91 14.65
N LYS A 187 -25.13 -2.76 13.94
CA LYS A 187 -26.30 -2.02 13.45
C LYS A 187 -26.46 -2.13 11.92
N ILE A 188 -25.57 -2.83 11.24
CA ILE A 188 -25.59 -3.05 9.80
C ILE A 188 -25.81 -4.52 9.47
#